data_d1aaa99766bce1e5b30237ff1115e77f
#
_entry.id   d1aaa99766bce1e5b30237ff1115e77f
#
_cell.length_a   1.000
_cell.length_b   1.000
_cell.length_c   1.000
_cell.angle_alpha   90.00
_cell.angle_beta   90.00
_cell.angle_gamma   90.00
#
_symmetry.space_group_name_H-M   'P 1'
#
loop_
_entity.id
_entity.type
_entity.pdbx_description
1 polymer ?
#
loop_
_entity_poly.entity_id
_entity_poly.type
_entity_poly.pdbx_seq_one_letter_code
_entity_poly.pdbx_strand_id
1 'polypeptide(L)'
;AQPVDLTQAAENSVHAVVHIRAKQLSKTQTVQGMPDIFDFFFGDGRGQQRQIQTQPRVGFGSGVIISKDGYIVTNNHVVEGADEITVKLNDDRELKGRIIGTDPSTDLALIKIEGDDFPTVPVGNSDELKIGEWVLAVGNPFNLNSTVTAGIVSAKARAIGTTASNGQAANIQSFIQTDAAINQGNS
;
A
#
# COMPACT_ATOMS: atom_id res chain seq x y z
N ALA A 1 32.10 -18.15 12.72
CA ALA A 1 31.21 -17.28 11.97
C ALA A 1 30.96 -16.05 12.84
N GLN A 2 31.19 -14.84 12.33
CA GLN A 2 30.82 -13.62 13.05
C GLN A 2 29.29 -13.51 13.03
N PRO A 3 28.64 -13.08 14.13
CA PRO A 3 27.23 -12.81 14.15
C PRO A 3 26.93 -11.70 13.13
N VAL A 4 25.84 -11.85 12.37
CA VAL A 4 25.38 -10.82 11.43
C VAL A 4 24.81 -9.66 12.24
N ASP A 5 25.41 -8.49 12.12
CA ASP A 5 24.88 -7.26 12.70
C ASP A 5 24.05 -6.51 11.62
N LEU A 6 22.75 -6.45 11.83
CA LEU A 6 21.79 -5.78 10.95
C LEU A 6 21.42 -4.37 11.43
N THR A 7 21.99 -3.90 12.54
CA THR A 7 21.67 -2.62 13.16
C THR A 7 21.88 -1.46 12.20
N GLN A 8 23.02 -1.42 11.51
CA GLN A 8 23.33 -0.37 10.54
C GLN A 8 22.33 -0.34 9.37
N ALA A 9 21.94 -1.50 8.86
CA ALA A 9 20.97 -1.60 7.78
C ALA A 9 19.58 -1.13 8.23
N ALA A 10 19.18 -1.49 9.47
CA ALA A 10 17.94 -1.04 10.06
C ALA A 10 17.93 0.49 10.24
N GLU A 11 18.96 1.06 10.87
CA GLU A 11 19.10 2.51 11.08
C GLU A 11 19.03 3.30 9.77
N ASN A 12 19.71 2.84 8.73
CA ASN A 12 19.72 3.50 7.43
C ASN A 12 18.35 3.43 6.71
N SER A 13 17.53 2.42 7.03
CA SER A 13 16.28 2.17 6.33
C SER A 13 15.07 2.81 7.00
N VAL A 14 15.00 2.82 8.34
CA VAL A 14 13.81 3.26 9.07
C VAL A 14 13.43 4.72 8.80
N HIS A 15 14.41 5.58 8.52
CA HIS A 15 14.17 7.00 8.24
C HIS A 15 13.46 7.25 6.91
N ALA A 16 13.62 6.34 5.95
CA ALA A 16 12.98 6.43 4.65
C ALA A 16 11.61 5.73 4.60
N VAL A 17 11.25 4.98 5.65
CA VAL A 17 9.95 4.32 5.74
C VAL A 17 8.95 5.24 6.43
N VAL A 18 7.79 5.42 5.80
CA VAL A 18 6.77 6.37 6.22
C VAL A 18 5.46 5.66 6.51
N HIS A 19 4.65 6.28 7.38
CA HIS A 19 3.27 5.88 7.61
C HIS A 19 2.35 6.60 6.62
N ILE A 20 1.44 5.86 6.01
CA ILE A 20 0.45 6.39 5.06
C ILE A 20 -0.93 6.21 5.66
N ARG A 21 -1.69 7.30 5.71
CA ARG A 21 -3.10 7.33 6.04
C ARG A 21 -3.88 7.76 4.81
N ALA A 22 -4.70 6.87 4.31
CA ALA A 22 -5.57 7.08 3.17
C ALA A 22 -7.02 7.23 3.65
N LYS A 23 -7.65 8.36 3.38
CA LYS A 23 -9.02 8.65 3.79
C LYS A 23 -9.93 8.70 2.57
N GLN A 24 -10.98 7.93 2.61
CA GLN A 24 -12.07 7.98 1.66
C GLN A 24 -13.23 8.75 2.29
N LEU A 25 -13.62 9.84 1.65
CA LEU A 25 -14.74 10.69 2.11
C LEU A 25 -16.08 10.00 1.81
N SER A 26 -17.08 10.32 2.61
CA SER A 26 -18.45 9.87 2.33
C SER A 26 -18.92 10.48 1.01
N LYS A 27 -19.32 9.64 0.07
CA LYS A 27 -19.94 10.08 -1.19
C LYS A 27 -21.44 9.79 -1.11
N THR A 28 -22.25 10.80 -1.36
CA THR A 28 -23.69 10.62 -1.56
C THR A 28 -23.90 10.24 -3.02
N GLN A 29 -24.18 8.98 -3.29
CA GLN A 29 -24.60 8.54 -4.63
C GLN A 29 -26.13 8.51 -4.65
N THR A 30 -26.70 9.29 -5.55
CA THR A 30 -28.11 9.16 -5.90
C THR A 30 -28.23 7.99 -6.87
N VAL A 31 -28.62 6.85 -6.37
CA VAL A 31 -28.93 5.70 -7.22
C VAL A 31 -30.36 5.91 -7.71
N GLN A 32 -30.50 6.15 -9.01
CA GLN A 32 -31.79 6.10 -9.67
C GLN A 32 -32.17 4.60 -9.75
N GLY A 33 -32.96 4.16 -8.76
CA GLY A 33 -33.45 2.78 -8.72
C GLY A 33 -34.21 2.47 -9.97
N MET A 34 -33.91 1.35 -10.62
CA MET A 34 -34.84 0.75 -11.57
C MET A 34 -36.17 0.55 -10.83
N PRO A 35 -37.30 0.98 -11.41
CA PRO A 35 -38.59 0.76 -10.77
C PRO A 35 -38.77 -0.75 -10.56
N ASP A 36 -39.00 -1.13 -9.31
CA ASP A 36 -39.34 -2.50 -8.97
C ASP A 36 -40.67 -2.83 -9.72
N ILE A 37 -40.76 -4.05 -10.23
CA ILE A 37 -41.95 -4.55 -10.94
C ILE A 37 -43.22 -4.31 -10.08
N PHE A 38 -43.07 -4.28 -8.74
CA PHE A 38 -44.12 -3.98 -7.79
C PHE A 38 -44.54 -2.52 -7.83
N ASP A 39 -43.65 -1.55 -8.01
CA ASP A 39 -43.95 -0.13 -8.17
C ASP A 39 -44.67 0.18 -9.48
N PHE A 40 -44.43 -0.65 -10.52
CA PHE A 40 -45.13 -0.51 -11.78
C PHE A 40 -46.60 -0.95 -11.72
N PHE A 41 -46.92 -1.93 -10.84
CA PHE A 41 -48.30 -2.45 -10.72
C PHE A 41 -49.15 -1.79 -9.63
N PHE A 42 -48.55 -1.21 -8.58
CA PHE A 42 -49.25 -0.71 -7.42
C PHE A 42 -48.77 0.68 -6.94
N GLY A 43 -47.83 1.30 -7.58
CA GLY A 43 -47.21 2.54 -7.12
C GLY A 43 -47.70 3.78 -7.87
N ASP A 44 -48.05 4.78 -7.12
CA ASP A 44 -48.38 6.13 -7.58
C ASP A 44 -47.09 6.89 -7.94
N GLY A 45 -46.43 6.50 -9.01
CA GLY A 45 -45.45 7.23 -9.82
C GLY A 45 -44.38 8.13 -9.14
N ARG A 46 -44.14 7.99 -7.83
CA ARG A 46 -43.07 8.72 -7.13
C ARG A 46 -41.90 7.80 -6.80
N GLY A 47 -41.00 7.68 -7.75
CA GLY A 47 -39.69 7.03 -7.53
C GLY A 47 -38.99 7.65 -6.32
N GLN A 48 -38.90 6.94 -5.21
CA GLN A 48 -38.10 7.36 -4.07
C GLN A 48 -36.65 7.26 -4.45
N GLN A 49 -36.00 8.41 -4.61
CA GLN A 49 -34.54 8.49 -4.68
C GLN A 49 -33.95 8.05 -3.33
N ARG A 50 -33.44 6.84 -3.26
CA ARG A 50 -32.66 6.40 -2.11
C ARG A 50 -31.27 6.99 -2.22
N GLN A 51 -30.94 7.92 -1.36
CA GLN A 51 -29.57 8.38 -1.15
C GLN A 51 -28.84 7.33 -0.32
N ILE A 52 -27.90 6.64 -0.95
CA ILE A 52 -26.99 5.75 -0.24
C ILE A 52 -25.77 6.59 0.17
N GLN A 53 -25.65 6.86 1.45
CA GLN A 53 -24.51 7.56 2.03
C GLN A 53 -23.46 6.51 2.39
N THR A 54 -22.35 6.46 1.65
CA THR A 54 -21.20 5.64 2.00
C THR A 54 -20.51 6.24 3.22
N GLN A 55 -20.23 5.43 4.24
CA GLN A 55 -19.48 5.89 5.40
C GLN A 55 -18.02 6.16 5.03
N PRO A 56 -17.39 7.18 5.63
CA PRO A 56 -15.96 7.45 5.40
C PRO A 56 -15.14 6.26 5.88
N ARG A 57 -14.13 5.89 5.09
CA ARG A 57 -13.16 4.83 5.42
C ARG A 57 -11.78 5.43 5.58
N VAL A 58 -11.02 4.89 6.51
CA VAL A 58 -9.62 5.24 6.71
C VAL A 58 -8.81 3.96 6.60
N GLY A 59 -7.87 3.93 5.67
CA GLY A 59 -6.88 2.88 5.51
C GLY A 59 -5.52 3.35 6.01
N PHE A 60 -4.71 2.41 6.42
CA PHE A 60 -3.34 2.65 6.89
C PHE A 60 -2.39 1.69 6.18
N GLY A 61 -1.17 2.14 6.00
CA GLY A 61 -0.11 1.33 5.42
C GLY A 61 1.25 1.99 5.55
N SER A 62 2.24 1.36 4.97
CA SER A 62 3.61 1.86 4.92
C SER A 62 4.00 2.24 3.50
N GLY A 63 4.97 3.12 3.37
CA GLY A 63 5.60 3.45 2.10
C GLY A 63 7.10 3.71 2.29
N VAL A 64 7.81 3.75 1.18
CA VAL A 64 9.26 3.99 1.16
C VAL A 64 9.57 5.17 0.27
N ILE A 65 10.29 6.16 0.82
CA ILE A 65 10.77 7.30 0.05
C ILE A 65 11.93 6.85 -0.83
N ILE A 66 11.78 7.01 -2.14
CA ILE A 66 12.76 6.57 -3.14
C ILE A 66 13.55 7.71 -3.77
N SER A 67 13.13 8.96 -3.54
CA SER A 67 13.83 10.14 -4.06
C SER A 67 13.79 11.30 -3.09
N LYS A 68 14.83 12.12 -3.10
CA LYS A 68 14.99 13.27 -2.18
C LYS A 68 13.93 14.34 -2.36
N ASP A 69 13.30 14.42 -3.50
CA ASP A 69 12.21 15.34 -3.81
C ASP A 69 10.82 14.81 -3.40
N GLY A 70 10.73 13.61 -2.76
CA GLY A 70 9.53 13.12 -2.10
C GLY A 70 8.67 12.16 -2.90
N TYR A 71 9.23 11.38 -3.81
CA TYR A 71 8.51 10.23 -4.37
C TYR A 71 8.53 9.05 -3.41
N ILE A 72 7.37 8.43 -3.22
CA ILE A 72 7.14 7.33 -2.27
C ILE A 72 6.47 6.18 -3.02
N VAL A 73 7.03 4.98 -2.87
CA VAL A 73 6.39 3.73 -3.32
C VAL A 73 5.62 3.12 -2.16
N THR A 74 4.39 2.69 -2.45
CA THR A 74 3.51 1.96 -1.52
C THR A 74 2.68 0.94 -2.28
N ASN A 75 1.81 0.21 -1.61
CA ASN A 75 0.88 -0.71 -2.25
C ASN A 75 -0.37 0.02 -2.77
N ASN A 76 -0.90 -0.45 -3.89
CA ASN A 76 -2.11 0.11 -4.48
C ASN A 76 -3.31 0.01 -3.53
N HIS A 77 -3.50 -1.15 -2.87
CA HIS A 77 -4.61 -1.36 -1.95
C HIS A 77 -4.64 -0.38 -0.76
N VAL A 78 -3.49 0.23 -0.39
CA VAL A 78 -3.40 1.24 0.67
C VAL A 78 -4.06 2.56 0.26
N VAL A 79 -3.94 2.94 -1.02
CA VAL A 79 -4.35 4.25 -1.53
C VAL A 79 -5.56 4.19 -2.46
N GLU A 80 -6.03 3.01 -2.81
CA GLU A 80 -7.14 2.79 -3.72
C GLU A 80 -8.41 3.49 -3.22
N GLY A 81 -8.99 4.32 -4.08
CA GLY A 81 -10.21 5.07 -3.76
C GLY A 81 -10.05 6.18 -2.72
N ALA A 82 -8.81 6.51 -2.30
CA ALA A 82 -8.57 7.58 -1.35
C ALA A 82 -8.83 8.96 -1.98
N ASP A 83 -9.57 9.79 -1.27
CA ASP A 83 -9.77 11.20 -1.62
C ASP A 83 -8.69 12.10 -1.00
N GLU A 84 -8.12 11.67 0.14
CA GLU A 84 -7.05 12.37 0.85
C GLU A 84 -5.98 11.38 1.30
N ILE A 85 -4.71 11.75 1.10
CA ILE A 85 -3.56 10.99 1.59
C ILE A 85 -2.74 11.88 2.50
N THR A 86 -2.43 11.37 3.68
CA THR A 86 -1.49 11.99 4.63
C THR A 86 -0.32 11.04 4.82
N VAL A 87 0.88 11.56 4.66
CA VAL A 87 2.12 10.84 4.88
C VAL A 87 2.77 11.38 6.14
N LYS A 88 3.02 10.51 7.11
CA LYS A 88 3.78 10.85 8.30
C LYS A 88 5.18 10.28 8.22
N LEU A 89 6.15 11.17 8.34
CA LEU A 89 7.57 10.84 8.33
C LEU A 89 8.04 10.31 9.71
N ASN A 90 9.23 9.73 9.73
CA ASN A 90 9.83 9.22 10.96
C ASN A 90 10.21 10.34 11.97
N ASP A 91 10.30 11.59 11.53
CA ASP A 91 10.52 12.78 12.34
C ASP A 91 9.22 13.49 12.78
N ASP A 92 8.10 12.79 12.72
CA ASP A 92 6.76 13.23 13.10
C ASP A 92 6.12 14.30 12.20
N ARG A 93 6.77 14.76 11.12
CA ARG A 93 6.13 15.65 10.16
C ARG A 93 5.01 14.95 9.41
N GLU A 94 3.86 15.59 9.30
CA GLU A 94 2.74 15.14 8.47
C GLU A 94 2.65 16.01 7.20
N LEU A 95 2.67 15.37 6.05
CA LEU A 95 2.61 16.01 4.75
C LEU A 95 1.45 15.45 3.93
N LYS A 96 0.84 16.29 3.09
CA LYS A 96 -0.15 15.83 2.13
C LYS A 96 0.53 15.09 0.99
N GLY A 97 0.01 13.90 0.68
CA GLY A 97 0.42 13.12 -0.47
C GLY A 97 -0.57 13.27 -1.63
N ARG A 98 -0.08 13.15 -2.85
CA ARG A 98 -0.90 13.00 -4.05
C ARG A 98 -0.49 11.76 -4.82
N ILE A 99 -1.46 11.03 -5.35
CA ILE A 99 -1.21 9.86 -6.19
C ILE A 99 -0.66 10.34 -7.54
N ILE A 100 0.48 9.78 -7.94
CA ILE A 100 1.10 10.01 -9.26
C ILE A 100 0.66 8.93 -10.24
N GLY A 101 0.60 7.68 -9.77
CA GLY A 101 0.17 6.54 -10.55
C GLY A 101 -0.06 5.31 -9.69
N THR A 102 -0.82 4.38 -10.23
CA THR A 102 -1.13 3.10 -9.58
C THR A 102 -1.07 1.98 -10.59
N ASP A 103 -0.67 0.82 -10.15
CA ASP A 103 -0.74 -0.43 -10.90
C ASP A 103 -1.43 -1.51 -10.04
N PRO A 104 -2.74 -1.71 -10.20
CA PRO A 104 -3.46 -2.75 -9.48
C PRO A 104 -2.96 -4.17 -9.77
N SER A 105 -2.36 -4.39 -10.94
CA SER A 105 -1.88 -5.73 -11.34
C SER A 105 -0.67 -6.19 -10.53
N THR A 106 0.18 -5.27 -10.12
CA THR A 106 1.35 -5.52 -9.26
C THR A 106 1.13 -5.07 -7.82
N ASP A 107 -0.02 -4.48 -7.52
CA ASP A 107 -0.34 -3.85 -6.23
C ASP A 107 0.67 -2.76 -5.83
N LEU A 108 1.12 -1.95 -6.80
CA LEU A 108 2.02 -0.83 -6.56
C LEU A 108 1.32 0.51 -6.78
N ALA A 109 1.74 1.50 -6.00
CA ALA A 109 1.35 2.90 -6.17
C ALA A 109 2.55 3.83 -5.93
N LEU A 110 2.57 4.93 -6.66
CA LEU A 110 3.52 6.02 -6.51
C LEU A 110 2.80 7.25 -5.98
N ILE A 111 3.32 7.79 -4.88
CA ILE A 111 2.82 9.00 -4.23
C ILE A 111 3.91 10.07 -4.27
N LYS A 112 3.51 11.33 -4.29
CA LYS A 112 4.40 12.49 -4.17
C LYS A 112 4.00 13.32 -2.96
N ILE A 113 4.98 13.70 -2.14
CA ILE A 113 4.90 14.72 -1.11
C ILE A 113 5.75 15.92 -1.52
N GLU A 114 5.36 17.12 -1.10
CA GLU A 114 6.11 18.34 -1.40
C GLU A 114 7.19 18.60 -0.35
N GLY A 115 8.37 18.96 -0.81
CA GLY A 115 9.55 19.25 -0.01
C GLY A 115 10.83 18.75 -0.68
N ASP A 116 11.94 18.95 0.00
CA ASP A 116 13.27 18.61 -0.47
C ASP A 116 14.07 17.88 0.60
N ASP A 117 15.12 17.20 0.16
CA ASP A 117 16.12 16.53 1.01
C ASP A 117 15.54 15.48 1.96
N PHE A 118 14.53 14.73 1.50
CA PHE A 118 14.00 13.62 2.24
C PHE A 118 15.00 12.46 2.34
N PRO A 119 15.02 11.71 3.47
CA PRO A 119 15.82 10.50 3.57
C PRO A 119 15.32 9.44 2.58
N THR A 120 16.25 8.77 1.93
CA THR A 120 15.94 7.74 0.94
C THR A 120 16.75 6.48 1.19
N VAL A 121 16.27 5.35 0.69
CA VAL A 121 17.06 4.12 0.60
C VAL A 121 17.52 3.91 -0.84
N PRO A 122 18.73 3.38 -1.07
CA PRO A 122 19.16 2.99 -2.41
C PRO A 122 18.32 1.81 -2.90
N VAL A 123 17.91 1.87 -4.17
CA VAL A 123 17.20 0.76 -4.82
C VAL A 123 18.24 -0.21 -5.36
N GLY A 124 18.19 -1.46 -4.90
CA GLY A 124 19.07 -2.53 -5.33
C GLY A 124 18.51 -3.33 -6.52
N ASN A 125 19.31 -4.25 -7.01
CA ASN A 125 18.93 -5.20 -8.06
C ASN A 125 18.48 -6.53 -7.42
N SER A 126 17.20 -6.83 -7.43
CA SER A 126 16.65 -8.06 -6.85
C SER A 126 17.11 -9.33 -7.57
N ASP A 127 17.57 -9.24 -8.82
CA ASP A 127 18.08 -10.39 -9.55
C ASP A 127 19.43 -10.90 -8.98
N GLU A 128 20.18 -10.03 -8.31
CA GLU A 128 21.45 -10.35 -7.68
C GLU A 128 21.31 -11.02 -6.31
N LEU A 129 20.13 -10.95 -5.68
CA LEU A 129 19.86 -11.60 -4.39
C LEU A 129 20.08 -13.11 -4.49
N LYS A 130 20.64 -13.68 -3.43
CA LYS A 130 20.87 -15.12 -3.30
C LYS A 130 20.02 -15.71 -2.18
N ILE A 131 19.56 -16.94 -2.38
CA ILE A 131 18.87 -17.70 -1.33
C ILE A 131 19.79 -17.85 -0.13
N GLY A 132 19.31 -17.57 1.06
CA GLY A 132 20.06 -17.57 2.31
C GLY A 132 20.65 -16.22 2.71
N GLU A 133 20.61 -15.18 1.85
CA GLU A 133 21.01 -13.83 2.24
C GLU A 133 20.06 -13.24 3.27
N TRP A 134 20.60 -12.50 4.24
CA TRP A 134 19.83 -11.78 5.24
C TRP A 134 19.06 -10.63 4.63
N VAL A 135 17.79 -10.50 5.06
CA VAL A 135 16.90 -9.40 4.68
C VAL A 135 16.19 -8.82 5.90
N LEU A 136 15.83 -7.55 5.79
CA LEU A 136 14.98 -6.85 6.75
C LEU A 136 13.64 -6.52 6.10
N ALA A 137 12.56 -6.73 6.85
CA ALA A 137 11.26 -6.15 6.54
C ALA A 137 11.02 -4.96 7.47
N VAL A 138 10.83 -3.79 6.88
CA VAL A 138 10.66 -2.53 7.61
C VAL A 138 9.32 -1.91 7.23
N GLY A 139 8.52 -1.56 8.23
CA GLY A 139 7.24 -0.89 8.03
C GLY A 139 6.89 0.05 9.17
N ASN A 140 5.89 0.90 8.97
CA ASN A 140 5.39 1.85 9.97
C ASN A 140 3.85 1.99 9.86
N PRO A 141 3.07 0.91 10.04
CA PRO A 141 1.64 0.96 9.80
C PRO A 141 0.82 1.65 10.90
N PHE A 142 1.35 1.75 12.13
CA PHE A 142 0.60 2.25 13.30
C PHE A 142 1.01 3.65 13.76
N ASN A 143 1.86 4.34 13.02
CA ASN A 143 2.26 5.70 13.37
C ASN A 143 2.97 5.86 14.74
N LEU A 144 3.50 4.78 15.30
CA LEU A 144 4.18 4.80 16.60
C LEU A 144 5.71 4.80 16.43
N ASN A 145 6.22 3.75 15.80
CA ASN A 145 7.64 3.58 15.48
C ASN A 145 7.76 2.61 14.30
N SER A 146 8.83 2.74 13.53
CA SER A 146 9.14 1.75 12.50
C SER A 146 9.38 0.39 13.13
N THR A 147 8.71 -0.62 12.61
CA THR A 147 8.89 -2.02 13.01
C THR A 147 9.86 -2.68 12.04
N VAL A 148 10.85 -3.35 12.58
CA VAL A 148 11.87 -4.07 11.81
C VAL A 148 11.84 -5.54 12.19
N THR A 149 11.75 -6.41 11.20
CA THR A 149 11.92 -7.86 11.36
C THR A 149 13.02 -8.34 10.44
N ALA A 150 13.69 -9.44 10.81
CA ALA A 150 14.80 -10.01 10.05
C ALA A 150 14.50 -11.45 9.66
N GLY A 151 15.00 -11.85 8.53
CA GLY A 151 14.93 -13.20 8.00
C GLY A 151 15.92 -13.38 6.85
N ILE A 152 15.71 -14.42 6.06
CA ILE A 152 16.54 -14.70 4.89
C ILE A 152 15.69 -14.74 3.62
N VAL A 153 16.35 -14.62 2.48
CA VAL A 153 15.73 -14.96 1.19
C VAL A 153 15.52 -16.48 1.14
N SER A 154 14.28 -16.93 1.20
CA SER A 154 13.91 -18.35 1.22
C SER A 154 13.74 -18.93 -0.19
N ALA A 155 13.24 -18.12 -1.13
CA ALA A 155 13.09 -18.47 -2.53
C ALA A 155 13.01 -17.20 -3.40
N LYS A 156 13.29 -17.35 -4.70
CA LYS A 156 13.17 -16.29 -5.71
C LYS A 156 12.26 -16.75 -6.85
N ALA A 157 11.71 -15.77 -7.57
CA ALA A 157 10.91 -15.98 -8.78
C ALA A 157 9.72 -16.94 -8.57
N ARG A 158 9.10 -16.93 -7.39
CA ARG A 158 7.85 -17.66 -7.20
C ARG A 158 6.69 -16.88 -7.80
N ALA A 159 6.14 -17.39 -8.88
CA ALA A 159 4.82 -16.98 -9.33
C ALA A 159 3.79 -17.52 -8.32
N ILE A 160 3.19 -16.66 -7.53
CA ILE A 160 2.01 -17.05 -6.74
C ILE A 160 0.83 -16.94 -7.71
N GLY A 161 0.54 -18.07 -8.38
CA GLY A 161 -0.57 -18.13 -9.32
C GLY A 161 -1.90 -18.00 -8.59
N THR A 162 -2.54 -16.86 -8.72
CA THR A 162 -3.99 -16.82 -8.71
C THR A 162 -4.41 -17.28 -10.09
N THR A 163 -4.82 -18.53 -10.22
CA THR A 163 -5.58 -19.01 -11.37
C THR A 163 -6.85 -18.18 -11.44
N ALA A 164 -6.82 -17.15 -12.26
CA ALA A 164 -8.05 -16.46 -12.64
C ALA A 164 -8.93 -17.49 -13.35
N SER A 165 -10.07 -17.81 -12.76
CA SER A 165 -11.07 -18.75 -13.29
C SER A 165 -11.67 -18.31 -14.64
N ASN A 166 -11.17 -17.24 -15.26
CA ASN A 166 -11.72 -16.60 -16.45
C ASN A 166 -10.75 -16.55 -17.64
N GLY A 167 -9.70 -17.38 -17.68
CA GLY A 167 -8.86 -17.50 -18.89
C GLY A 167 -8.01 -16.28 -19.25
N GLN A 168 -7.88 -15.29 -18.37
CA GLN A 168 -6.97 -14.16 -18.56
C GLN A 168 -5.56 -14.58 -18.15
N ALA A 169 -4.57 -14.13 -18.91
CA ALA A 169 -3.16 -14.42 -18.70
C ALA A 169 -2.76 -14.17 -17.24
N ALA A 170 -2.19 -15.20 -16.60
CA ALA A 170 -1.63 -15.06 -15.26
C ALA A 170 -0.57 -13.95 -15.30
N ASN A 171 -0.74 -12.91 -14.48
CA ASN A 171 0.28 -11.90 -14.31
C ASN A 171 1.54 -12.59 -13.82
N ILE A 172 2.62 -12.48 -14.59
CA ILE A 172 3.91 -13.03 -14.21
C ILE A 172 4.46 -12.14 -13.09
N GLN A 173 4.22 -12.56 -11.86
CA GLN A 173 4.76 -11.90 -10.68
C GLN A 173 5.97 -12.70 -10.20
N SER A 174 7.12 -12.04 -10.12
CA SER A 174 8.35 -12.63 -9.61
C SER A 174 8.57 -12.19 -8.17
N PHE A 175 7.99 -12.93 -7.22
CA PHE A 175 8.12 -12.62 -5.80
C PHE A 175 9.40 -13.18 -5.18
N ILE A 176 9.94 -12.41 -4.22
CA ILE A 176 10.97 -12.87 -3.30
C ILE A 176 10.23 -13.40 -2.06
N GLN A 177 10.48 -14.67 -1.73
CA GLN A 177 9.98 -15.26 -0.50
C GLN A 177 11.00 -15.06 0.61
N THR A 178 10.53 -14.67 1.79
CA THR A 178 11.34 -14.55 3.01
C THR A 178 10.63 -15.17 4.20
N ASP A 179 11.37 -15.55 5.22
CA ASP A 179 10.86 -15.95 6.53
C ASP A 179 10.90 -14.81 7.56
N ALA A 180 11.33 -13.61 7.15
CA ALA A 180 11.15 -12.40 7.96
C ALA A 180 9.66 -12.24 8.28
N ALA A 181 9.31 -12.04 9.56
CA ALA A 181 7.92 -11.94 9.97
C ALA A 181 7.27 -10.71 9.32
N ILE A 182 6.23 -10.93 8.54
CA ILE A 182 5.38 -9.87 7.96
C ILE A 182 4.00 -9.99 8.58
N ASN A 183 3.59 -8.96 9.28
CA ASN A 183 2.32 -8.91 10.00
C ASN A 183 1.78 -7.47 10.00
N GLN A 184 0.65 -7.24 10.65
CA GLN A 184 0.06 -5.90 10.74
C GLN A 184 0.98 -4.84 11.38
N GLY A 185 2.11 -5.25 11.99
CA GLY A 185 3.10 -4.34 12.60
C GLY A 185 4.13 -3.80 11.62
N ASN A 186 4.23 -4.35 10.41
CA ASN A 186 5.21 -3.91 9.39
C ASN A 186 4.68 -3.98 7.94
N SER A 187 3.39 -4.15 7.76
CA SER A 187 2.75 -4.16 6.44
C SER A 187 1.69 -3.06 6.29
#